data_233026c155daf73e401a68c613a2b2a6
#
_entry.id   233026c155daf73e401a68c613a2b2a6
#
_cell.length_a   1.000
_cell.length_b   1.000
_cell.length_c   1.000
_cell.angle_alpha   90.00
_cell.angle_beta   90.00
_cell.angle_gamma   90.00
#
_symmetry.space_group_name_H-M   'P 1'
#
loop_
_entity.id
_entity.type
_entity.pdbx_description
1 polymer ?
#
loop_
_entity_poly.entity_id
_entity_poly.type
_entity_poly.pdbx_seq_one_letter_code
_entity_poly.pdbx_strand_id
1 'polypeptide(L)'
;MLKGSHRIKWGRMGNTQGGSMKRILISIMMVVTVASAAIAGDNPRVEMDTVKGKIILELAADKAPKTVENFLAYVDAGFYNGTIFHRVIPNFMIQGGGFTADMEQKEARAPIDNEADNGLRNERGTIAMARTSNPHSATAQFFINTKNNDFLNHKGKSPQGWGYAVFGRVAEGMEVVAAISGVKTGTRGPFSDVPTEPVVIRKVVRLK
;
A
#
# COMPACT_ATOMS: atom_id res chain seq x y z
N MET A 1 -65.06 66.91 -18.99
CA MET A 1 -64.64 68.12 -19.72
C MET A 1 -63.52 67.75 -20.66
N LEU A 2 -63.84 67.80 -21.92
CA LEU A 2 -63.10 68.44 -23.03
C LEU A 2 -61.78 67.75 -23.44
N LYS A 3 -61.78 67.04 -24.55
CA LYS A 3 -61.47 67.45 -25.95
C LYS A 3 -59.95 67.62 -26.11
N GLY A 4 -59.38 67.01 -27.11
CA GLY A 4 -59.42 66.93 -28.52
C GLY A 4 -58.18 66.21 -29.04
N SER A 5 -58.28 65.37 -29.99
CA SER A 5 -58.44 65.60 -31.40
C SER A 5 -57.17 65.86 -32.20
N HIS A 6 -56.98 65.01 -33.16
CA HIS A 6 -56.29 65.19 -34.45
C HIS A 6 -54.79 65.08 -34.50
N ARG A 7 -54.07 64.51 -35.48
CA ARG A 7 -54.48 64.15 -36.89
C ARG A 7 -53.27 63.37 -37.49
N ILE A 8 -53.59 62.53 -38.40
CA ILE A 8 -52.75 61.70 -39.26
C ILE A 8 -51.83 62.56 -40.13
N LYS A 9 -50.58 62.14 -40.38
CA LYS A 9 -49.91 62.39 -41.65
C LYS A 9 -49.02 61.26 -42.08
N TRP A 10 -49.31 60.80 -43.29
CA TRP A 10 -48.57 59.84 -44.10
C TRP A 10 -47.27 60.50 -44.64
N GLY A 11 -46.18 59.74 -44.76
CA GLY A 11 -44.98 60.15 -45.46
C GLY A 11 -44.06 58.92 -45.67
N ARG A 12 -44.28 58.24 -46.64
CA ARG A 12 -43.64 57.64 -47.83
C ARG A 12 -42.14 57.30 -47.67
N MET A 13 -41.85 56.02 -47.90
CA MET A 13 -40.76 55.36 -48.61
C MET A 13 -39.31 55.91 -48.51
N GLY A 14 -38.43 55.00 -48.16
CA GLY A 14 -37.00 55.02 -48.45
C GLY A 14 -36.41 53.63 -48.26
N ASN A 15 -36.30 52.92 -49.36
CA ASN A 15 -35.66 51.63 -49.46
C ASN A 15 -34.18 51.86 -49.58
N THR A 16 -33.34 51.22 -48.71
CA THR A 16 -31.99 50.84 -49.10
C THR A 16 -31.53 49.62 -48.30
N GLN A 17 -31.07 48.69 -49.04
CA GLN A 17 -30.43 47.45 -48.66
C GLN A 17 -29.15 47.66 -47.85
N GLY A 18 -28.89 46.75 -46.92
CA GLY A 18 -27.59 46.65 -46.23
C GLY A 18 -27.56 45.43 -45.36
N GLY A 19 -27.40 44.29 -45.96
CA GLY A 19 -27.21 43.01 -45.23
C GLY A 19 -25.93 43.03 -44.44
N SER A 20 -26.02 42.93 -43.13
CA SER A 20 -24.89 42.54 -42.30
C SER A 20 -25.23 41.22 -41.66
N MET A 21 -24.83 40.13 -42.34
CA MET A 21 -24.79 38.80 -41.77
C MET A 21 -23.79 38.78 -40.63
N LYS A 22 -24.27 38.91 -39.39
CA LYS A 22 -23.49 38.61 -38.22
C LYS A 22 -23.18 37.13 -38.21
N ARG A 23 -21.96 36.78 -38.68
CA ARG A 23 -21.41 35.42 -38.53
C ARG A 23 -21.20 35.18 -37.05
N ILE A 24 -22.08 34.42 -36.43
CA ILE A 24 -21.88 33.85 -35.11
C ILE A 24 -20.82 32.76 -35.24
N LEU A 25 -19.62 33.11 -34.88
CA LEU A 25 -18.51 32.15 -34.70
C LEU A 25 -18.80 31.38 -33.39
N ILE A 26 -19.44 30.22 -33.52
CA ILE A 26 -19.54 29.25 -32.45
C ILE A 26 -18.14 28.61 -32.33
N SER A 27 -17.33 29.13 -31.42
CA SER A 27 -16.10 28.46 -31.00
C SER A 27 -16.47 27.21 -30.22
N ILE A 28 -16.43 26.07 -30.90
CA ILE A 28 -16.50 24.77 -30.24
C ILE A 28 -15.17 24.59 -29.51
N MET A 29 -15.16 24.89 -28.21
CA MET A 29 -14.05 24.59 -27.31
C MET A 29 -14.05 23.08 -27.07
N MET A 30 -13.27 22.36 -27.86
CA MET A 30 -13.05 20.93 -27.70
C MET A 30 -12.25 20.72 -26.41
N VAL A 31 -12.94 20.43 -25.31
CA VAL A 31 -12.31 20.02 -24.06
C VAL A 31 -11.74 18.62 -24.28
N VAL A 32 -10.45 18.57 -24.59
CA VAL A 32 -9.70 17.31 -24.61
C VAL A 32 -9.50 16.92 -23.14
N THR A 33 -10.38 16.10 -22.60
CA THR A 33 -10.15 15.40 -21.35
C THR A 33 -9.06 14.37 -21.58
N VAL A 34 -7.81 14.74 -21.26
CA VAL A 34 -6.73 13.77 -21.14
C VAL A 34 -7.06 12.91 -19.92
N ALA A 35 -7.71 11.79 -20.18
CA ALA A 35 -7.80 10.73 -19.20
C ALA A 35 -6.36 10.26 -18.95
N SER A 36 -5.75 10.71 -17.85
CA SER A 36 -4.53 10.09 -17.34
C SER A 36 -4.88 8.65 -16.99
N ALA A 37 -4.65 7.74 -17.92
CA ALA A 37 -4.57 6.32 -17.59
C ALA A 37 -3.43 6.21 -16.58
N ALA A 38 -3.77 6.03 -15.30
CA ALA A 38 -2.81 5.57 -14.32
C ALA A 38 -2.27 4.25 -14.89
N ILE A 39 -1.04 4.27 -15.37
CA ILE A 39 -0.31 3.05 -15.67
C ILE A 39 -0.24 2.34 -14.32
N ALA A 40 -1.06 1.32 -14.13
CA ALA A 40 -0.90 0.37 -13.05
C ALA A 40 0.47 -0.27 -13.31
N GLY A 41 1.51 0.31 -12.72
CA GLY A 41 2.84 -0.28 -12.74
C GLY A 41 2.75 -1.67 -12.12
N ASP A 42 3.46 -2.63 -12.70
CA ASP A 42 3.56 -3.96 -12.11
C ASP A 42 3.93 -3.83 -10.63
N ASN A 43 3.23 -4.57 -9.79
CA ASN A 43 3.48 -4.59 -8.34
C ASN A 43 4.96 -4.92 -8.09
N PRO A 44 5.68 -4.12 -7.29
CA PRO A 44 7.08 -4.39 -7.01
C PRO A 44 7.27 -5.80 -6.46
N ARG A 45 8.26 -6.51 -6.97
CA ARG A 45 8.64 -7.84 -6.50
C ARG A 45 9.97 -7.80 -5.77
N VAL A 46 10.10 -8.61 -4.74
CA VAL A 46 11.29 -8.68 -3.89
C VAL A 46 11.66 -10.14 -3.67
N GLU A 47 12.93 -10.48 -3.87
CA GLU A 47 13.49 -11.77 -3.46
C GLU A 47 14.07 -11.66 -2.04
N MET A 48 13.64 -12.54 -1.15
CA MET A 48 14.18 -12.74 0.18
C MET A 48 14.89 -14.10 0.22
N ASP A 49 16.22 -14.08 0.18
CA ASP A 49 17.05 -15.27 0.33
C ASP A 49 17.28 -15.57 1.81
N THR A 50 16.92 -16.79 2.24
CA THR A 50 17.05 -17.23 3.62
C THR A 50 17.91 -18.50 3.70
N VAL A 51 18.33 -18.88 4.90
CA VAL A 51 19.01 -20.17 5.13
C VAL A 51 18.14 -21.39 4.83
N LYS A 52 16.82 -21.21 4.67
CA LYS A 52 15.84 -22.27 4.35
C LYS A 52 15.42 -22.27 2.88
N GLY A 53 15.84 -21.27 2.10
CA GLY A 53 15.48 -21.08 0.69
C GLY A 53 14.99 -19.68 0.38
N LYS A 54 14.55 -19.48 -0.87
CA LYS A 54 14.10 -18.19 -1.38
C LYS A 54 12.58 -18.03 -1.25
N ILE A 55 12.17 -16.81 -0.93
CA ILE A 55 10.76 -16.38 -0.89
C ILE A 55 10.65 -15.18 -1.81
N ILE A 56 9.74 -15.23 -2.78
CA ILE A 56 9.43 -14.09 -3.64
C ILE A 56 8.16 -13.42 -3.10
N LEU A 57 8.27 -12.14 -2.81
CA LEU A 57 7.17 -11.31 -2.37
C LEU A 57 6.69 -10.42 -3.53
N GLU A 58 5.39 -10.31 -3.70
CA GLU A 58 4.72 -9.31 -4.54
C GLU A 58 4.06 -8.29 -3.63
N LEU A 59 4.41 -7.01 -3.81
CA LEU A 59 4.01 -5.94 -2.91
C LEU A 59 2.84 -5.14 -3.50
N ALA A 60 1.82 -4.88 -2.72
CA ALA A 60 0.59 -4.18 -3.12
C ALA A 60 0.76 -2.65 -2.97
N ALA A 61 1.54 -2.03 -3.85
CA ALA A 61 1.86 -0.61 -3.77
C ALA A 61 0.63 0.30 -3.99
N ASP A 62 -0.38 -0.17 -4.71
CA ASP A 62 -1.66 0.51 -4.91
C ASP A 62 -2.54 0.52 -3.65
N LYS A 63 -2.38 -0.47 -2.76
CA LYS A 63 -3.18 -0.65 -1.54
C LYS A 63 -2.49 -0.14 -0.28
N ALA A 64 -1.17 -0.24 -0.22
CA ALA A 64 -0.37 0.14 0.93
C ALA A 64 0.88 0.94 0.51
N PRO A 65 0.73 2.10 -0.15
CA PRO A 65 1.83 2.83 -0.75
C PRO A 65 2.91 3.23 0.25
N LYS A 66 2.55 3.76 1.42
CA LYS A 66 3.50 4.17 2.46
C LYS A 66 4.23 2.96 3.06
N THR A 67 3.52 1.88 3.28
CA THR A 67 4.09 0.64 3.83
C THR A 67 5.06 0.00 2.85
N VAL A 68 4.69 -0.07 1.57
CA VAL A 68 5.55 -0.61 0.50
C VAL A 68 6.79 0.27 0.31
N GLU A 69 6.64 1.59 0.27
CA GLU A 69 7.76 2.53 0.18
C GLU A 69 8.74 2.34 1.34
N ASN A 70 8.23 2.28 2.58
CA ASN A 70 9.02 2.04 3.78
C ASN A 70 9.77 0.70 3.72
N PHE A 71 9.07 -0.39 3.36
CA PHE A 71 9.69 -1.72 3.25
C PHE A 71 10.78 -1.72 2.18
N LEU A 72 10.53 -1.14 1.02
CA LEU A 72 11.50 -1.04 -0.07
C LEU A 72 12.71 -0.16 0.30
N ALA A 73 12.51 0.90 1.09
CA ALA A 73 13.61 1.71 1.59
C ALA A 73 14.54 0.93 2.54
N TYR A 74 14.02 -0.01 3.33
CA TYR A 74 14.83 -0.95 4.11
C TYR A 74 15.53 -1.99 3.23
N VAL A 75 14.86 -2.49 2.19
CA VAL A 75 15.45 -3.41 1.21
C VAL A 75 16.65 -2.77 0.53
N ASP A 76 16.47 -1.55 -0.01
CA ASP A 76 17.51 -0.82 -0.74
C ASP A 76 18.71 -0.47 0.14
N ALA A 77 18.45 -0.20 1.42
CA ALA A 77 19.52 0.03 2.42
C ALA A 77 20.21 -1.27 2.88
N GLY A 78 19.80 -2.45 2.40
CA GLY A 78 20.33 -3.73 2.85
C GLY A 78 20.05 -4.03 4.33
N PHE A 79 19.07 -3.34 4.93
CA PHE A 79 18.78 -3.43 6.36
C PHE A 79 18.44 -4.86 6.80
N TYR A 80 17.70 -5.59 5.99
CA TYR A 80 17.26 -6.95 6.31
C TYR A 80 18.36 -8.00 6.23
N ASN A 81 19.50 -7.70 5.59
CA ASN A 81 20.60 -8.64 5.46
C ASN A 81 21.19 -8.95 6.84
N GLY A 82 21.28 -10.26 7.16
CA GLY A 82 21.73 -10.74 8.45
C GLY A 82 20.69 -10.68 9.58
N THR A 83 19.48 -10.19 9.31
CA THR A 83 18.38 -10.31 10.28
C THR A 83 17.80 -11.72 10.30
N ILE A 84 17.02 -12.03 11.33
CA ILE A 84 16.42 -13.35 11.52
C ILE A 84 14.88 -13.30 11.56
N PHE A 85 14.26 -14.44 11.33
CA PHE A 85 12.91 -14.70 11.82
C PHE A 85 13.03 -15.01 13.32
N HIS A 86 12.78 -14.01 14.15
CA HIS A 86 13.01 -14.07 15.61
C HIS A 86 11.83 -14.59 16.41
N ARG A 87 10.65 -14.71 15.76
CA ARG A 87 9.46 -15.27 16.39
C ARG A 87 8.70 -16.12 15.37
N VAL A 88 8.51 -17.39 15.68
CA VAL A 88 7.86 -18.37 14.81
C VAL A 88 6.82 -19.13 15.61
N ILE A 89 5.56 -18.98 15.21
CA ILE A 89 4.45 -19.74 15.83
C ILE A 89 3.78 -20.57 14.74
N PRO A 90 3.85 -21.91 14.83
CA PRO A 90 3.17 -22.79 13.90
C PRO A 90 1.66 -22.51 13.82
N ASN A 91 1.08 -22.61 12.63
CA ASN A 91 -0.34 -22.31 12.40
C ASN A 91 -0.76 -20.88 12.80
N PHE A 92 0.16 -19.92 12.76
CA PHE A 92 -0.12 -18.52 12.98
C PHE A 92 0.71 -17.66 12.01
N MET A 93 1.98 -17.39 12.32
CA MET A 93 2.83 -16.53 11.50
C MET A 93 4.32 -16.79 11.74
N ILE A 94 5.16 -16.28 10.85
CA ILE A 94 6.61 -16.14 11.04
C ILE A 94 6.95 -14.65 11.00
N GLN A 95 7.58 -14.12 12.06
CA GLN A 95 7.90 -12.70 12.22
C GLN A 95 9.42 -12.48 12.18
N GLY A 96 9.87 -11.49 11.44
CA GLY A 96 11.28 -11.19 11.25
C GLY A 96 11.58 -9.74 10.94
N GLY A 97 12.84 -9.48 10.54
CA GLY A 97 13.28 -8.18 10.01
C GLY A 97 13.62 -7.12 11.05
N GLY A 98 13.84 -7.48 12.31
CA GLY A 98 14.18 -6.50 13.34
C GLY A 98 15.39 -6.85 14.21
N PHE A 99 15.80 -8.10 14.22
CA PHE A 99 16.85 -8.61 15.11
C PHE A 99 17.94 -9.34 14.35
N THR A 100 19.17 -9.25 14.83
CA THR A 100 20.31 -10.07 14.40
C THR A 100 20.22 -11.49 14.98
N ALA A 101 21.12 -12.38 14.56
CA ALA A 101 21.21 -13.74 15.11
C ALA A 101 21.52 -13.76 16.61
N ASP A 102 22.15 -12.70 17.14
CA ASP A 102 22.45 -12.55 18.56
C ASP A 102 21.31 -11.92 19.37
N MET A 103 20.15 -11.69 18.73
CA MET A 103 18.96 -11.04 19.30
C MET A 103 19.19 -9.57 19.65
N GLU A 104 20.13 -8.91 18.98
CA GLU A 104 20.30 -7.48 19.04
C GLU A 104 19.29 -6.82 18.09
N GLN A 105 18.51 -5.87 18.61
CA GLN A 105 17.56 -5.12 17.79
C GLN A 105 18.33 -4.11 16.94
N LYS A 106 18.10 -4.13 15.63
CA LYS A 106 18.67 -3.13 14.72
C LYS A 106 17.93 -1.80 14.85
N GLU A 107 18.68 -0.69 14.80
CA GLU A 107 18.10 0.65 14.82
C GLU A 107 17.20 0.86 13.58
N ALA A 108 15.93 1.15 13.83
CA ALA A 108 14.95 1.34 12.78
C ALA A 108 14.73 2.83 12.49
N ARG A 109 14.19 3.13 11.28
CA ARG A 109 13.73 4.47 10.89
C ARG A 109 12.49 4.87 11.71
N ALA A 110 12.05 6.12 11.55
CA ALA A 110 10.80 6.59 12.15
C ALA A 110 9.61 5.69 11.77
N PRO A 111 8.63 5.54 12.65
CA PRO A 111 7.43 4.75 12.39
C PRO A 111 6.57 5.38 11.29
N ILE A 112 5.74 4.54 10.68
CA ILE A 112 4.80 4.91 9.62
C ILE A 112 3.35 4.80 10.07
N ASP A 113 2.46 5.48 9.35
CA ASP A 113 1.02 5.31 9.51
C ASP A 113 0.58 3.88 9.19
N ASN A 114 -0.41 3.40 9.92
CA ASN A 114 -0.99 2.09 9.67
C ASN A 114 -2.00 2.16 8.53
N GLU A 115 -1.75 1.42 7.47
CA GLU A 115 -2.62 1.32 6.28
C GLU A 115 -3.50 0.05 6.30
N ALA A 116 -3.84 -0.50 7.48
CA ALA A 116 -4.63 -1.73 7.56
C ALA A 116 -6.09 -1.58 7.10
N ASP A 117 -6.56 -0.33 6.93
CA ASP A 117 -7.89 -0.01 6.36
C ASP A 117 -7.92 -0.08 4.82
N ASN A 118 -6.90 -0.66 4.18
CA ASN A 118 -6.72 -0.80 2.73
C ASN A 118 -7.56 -1.93 2.07
N GLY A 119 -8.34 -2.66 2.84
CA GLY A 119 -9.19 -3.75 2.38
C GLY A 119 -8.48 -5.11 2.21
N LEU A 120 -7.15 -5.18 2.38
CA LEU A 120 -6.42 -6.44 2.36
C LEU A 120 -6.58 -7.18 3.71
N ARG A 121 -6.59 -8.50 3.65
CA ARG A 121 -6.82 -9.37 4.80
C ARG A 121 -5.56 -10.15 5.17
N ASN A 122 -5.41 -10.46 6.45
CA ASN A 122 -4.33 -11.32 6.96
C ASN A 122 -4.62 -12.80 6.64
N GLU A 123 -4.60 -13.14 5.38
CA GLU A 123 -4.79 -14.49 4.86
C GLU A 123 -3.46 -15.23 4.78
N ARG A 124 -3.51 -16.58 4.70
CA ARG A 124 -2.30 -17.38 4.51
C ARG A 124 -1.50 -16.93 3.29
N GLY A 125 -0.20 -16.70 3.49
CA GLY A 125 0.73 -16.22 2.46
C GLY A 125 0.82 -14.71 2.34
N THR A 126 0.02 -13.92 3.05
CA THR A 126 0.18 -12.46 3.06
C THR A 126 1.31 -12.03 3.99
N ILE A 127 1.96 -10.91 3.63
CA ILE A 127 2.94 -10.22 4.47
C ILE A 127 2.32 -8.95 5.04
N ALA A 128 2.51 -8.72 6.34
CA ALA A 128 1.99 -7.57 7.05
C ALA A 128 3.04 -6.96 7.99
N MET A 129 2.86 -5.68 8.34
CA MET A 129 3.75 -4.98 9.27
C MET A 129 3.47 -5.38 10.72
N ALA A 130 4.52 -5.75 11.44
CA ALA A 130 4.46 -5.86 12.89
C ALA A 130 4.47 -4.46 13.52
N ARG A 131 3.82 -4.33 14.68
CA ARG A 131 3.71 -3.08 15.44
C ARG A 131 3.57 -3.33 16.94
N THR A 132 3.73 -2.29 17.73
CA THR A 132 3.41 -2.29 19.16
C THR A 132 1.89 -2.12 19.37
N SER A 133 1.47 -1.90 20.62
CA SER A 133 0.08 -1.56 20.94
C SER A 133 -0.38 -0.24 20.29
N ASN A 134 0.54 0.69 19.99
CA ASN A 134 0.22 1.90 19.22
C ASN A 134 -0.02 1.51 17.75
N PRO A 135 -1.17 1.82 17.16
CA PRO A 135 -1.48 1.50 15.77
C PRO A 135 -0.45 2.02 14.75
N HIS A 136 0.08 3.22 14.95
CA HIS A 136 1.00 3.92 14.06
C HIS A 136 2.46 3.79 14.54
N SER A 137 2.90 2.57 14.87
CA SER A 137 4.24 2.28 15.40
C SER A 137 5.06 1.30 14.57
N ALA A 138 4.55 0.90 13.40
CA ALA A 138 5.28 0.01 12.52
C ALA A 138 6.54 0.68 11.98
N THR A 139 7.65 -0.07 11.97
CA THR A 139 8.95 0.39 11.46
C THR A 139 9.49 -0.57 10.41
N ALA A 140 10.38 -1.51 10.79
CA ALA A 140 11.02 -2.47 9.89
C ALA A 140 10.44 -3.88 9.97
N GLN A 141 9.94 -4.27 11.15
CA GLN A 141 9.53 -5.66 11.37
C GLN A 141 8.25 -6.01 10.61
N PHE A 142 8.24 -7.21 10.06
CA PHE A 142 7.11 -7.76 9.31
C PHE A 142 6.81 -9.19 9.78
N PHE A 143 5.65 -9.71 9.39
CA PHE A 143 5.35 -11.12 9.53
C PHE A 143 4.67 -11.67 8.28
N ILE A 144 4.86 -12.96 8.03
CA ILE A 144 4.16 -13.70 6.97
C ILE A 144 3.15 -14.63 7.63
N ASN A 145 1.91 -14.51 7.23
CA ASN A 145 0.81 -15.33 7.73
C ASN A 145 0.93 -16.77 7.21
N THR A 146 0.96 -17.76 8.10
CA THR A 146 0.99 -19.18 7.73
C THR A 146 -0.40 -19.82 7.75
N LYS A 147 -1.41 -19.05 8.18
CA LYS A 147 -2.83 -19.38 8.27
C LYS A 147 -3.65 -18.11 8.01
N ASN A 148 -4.95 -18.23 7.80
CA ASN A 148 -5.87 -17.11 7.80
C ASN A 148 -6.06 -16.61 9.25
N ASN A 149 -5.70 -15.35 9.49
CA ASN A 149 -5.68 -14.73 10.80
C ASN A 149 -6.67 -13.55 10.86
N ASP A 150 -7.96 -13.83 10.70
CA ASP A 150 -9.02 -12.82 10.61
C ASP A 150 -9.08 -11.85 11.77
N PHE A 151 -8.63 -12.27 12.95
CA PHE A 151 -8.58 -11.42 14.14
C PHE A 151 -7.53 -10.29 14.04
N LEU A 152 -6.57 -10.37 13.11
CA LEU A 152 -5.58 -9.35 12.80
C LEU A 152 -6.08 -8.30 11.79
N ASN A 153 -7.23 -8.51 11.18
CA ASN A 153 -7.79 -7.61 10.18
C ASN A 153 -8.29 -6.30 10.82
N HIS A 154 -8.28 -5.25 10.01
CA HIS A 154 -8.89 -3.97 10.40
C HIS A 154 -10.39 -4.13 10.69
N LYS A 155 -10.84 -3.58 11.80
CA LYS A 155 -12.25 -3.57 12.24
C LYS A 155 -12.76 -2.16 12.52
N GLY A 156 -11.86 -1.18 12.61
CA GLY A 156 -12.16 0.22 12.88
C GLY A 156 -10.96 0.97 13.46
N LYS A 157 -11.06 2.30 13.47
CA LYS A 157 -9.97 3.21 13.88
C LYS A 157 -9.87 3.39 15.39
N SER A 158 -9.79 2.29 16.12
CA SER A 158 -9.48 2.25 17.57
C SER A 158 -8.15 1.51 17.79
N PRO A 159 -7.46 1.69 18.91
CA PRO A 159 -6.20 0.99 19.20
C PRO A 159 -6.27 -0.52 19.01
N GLN A 160 -7.37 -1.15 19.42
CA GLN A 160 -7.61 -2.59 19.30
C GLN A 160 -8.17 -2.99 17.92
N GLY A 161 -8.88 -2.07 17.25
CA GLY A 161 -9.55 -2.32 15.98
C GLY A 161 -8.72 -2.06 14.73
N TRP A 162 -7.60 -1.34 14.84
CA TRP A 162 -6.78 -0.96 13.67
C TRP A 162 -6.28 -2.16 12.86
N GLY A 163 -5.96 -3.26 13.53
CA GLY A 163 -5.39 -4.42 12.87
C GLY A 163 -3.94 -4.21 12.41
N TYR A 164 -3.51 -5.03 11.44
CA TYR A 164 -2.14 -5.07 10.92
C TYR A 164 -2.17 -4.87 9.40
N ALA A 165 -1.39 -3.90 8.92
CA ALA A 165 -1.36 -3.52 7.51
C ALA A 165 -0.74 -4.63 6.65
N VAL A 166 -1.56 -5.34 5.92
CA VAL A 166 -1.11 -6.21 4.83
C VAL A 166 -0.66 -5.33 3.68
N PHE A 167 0.54 -5.61 3.16
CA PHE A 167 1.16 -4.82 2.09
C PHE A 167 1.68 -5.65 0.93
N GLY A 168 1.41 -6.96 0.92
CA GLY A 168 1.82 -7.86 -0.14
C GLY A 168 1.52 -9.33 0.17
N ARG A 169 2.07 -10.18 -0.66
CA ARG A 169 1.90 -11.64 -0.55
C ARG A 169 3.15 -12.39 -1.02
N VAL A 170 3.28 -13.62 -0.57
CA VAL A 170 4.23 -14.58 -1.12
C VAL A 170 3.72 -15.00 -2.49
N ALA A 171 4.49 -14.67 -3.53
CA ALA A 171 4.23 -15.10 -4.90
C ALA A 171 4.83 -16.49 -5.17
N GLU A 172 6.03 -16.76 -4.61
CA GLU A 172 6.74 -18.03 -4.73
C GLU A 172 7.46 -18.35 -3.41
N GLY A 173 7.66 -19.63 -3.08
CA GLY A 173 8.39 -20.04 -1.87
C GLY A 173 7.51 -20.26 -0.65
N MET A 174 6.21 -20.56 -0.81
CA MET A 174 5.34 -20.92 0.33
C MET A 174 5.78 -22.22 1.03
N GLU A 175 6.49 -23.11 0.35
CA GLU A 175 7.13 -24.28 0.93
C GLU A 175 8.29 -23.90 1.87
N VAL A 176 9.03 -22.83 1.53
CA VAL A 176 10.08 -22.26 2.41
C VAL A 176 9.45 -21.62 3.65
N VAL A 177 8.35 -20.87 3.48
CA VAL A 177 7.58 -20.31 4.60
C VAL A 177 7.06 -21.42 5.51
N ALA A 178 6.57 -22.53 4.95
CA ALA A 178 6.12 -23.69 5.71
C ALA A 178 7.29 -24.37 6.45
N ALA A 179 8.45 -24.52 5.81
CA ALA A 179 9.65 -25.07 6.44
C ALA A 179 10.14 -24.20 7.61
N ILE A 180 10.09 -22.86 7.45
CA ILE A 180 10.41 -21.93 8.55
C ILE A 180 9.38 -22.06 9.67
N SER A 181 8.09 -22.14 9.37
CA SER A 181 7.02 -22.29 10.36
C SER A 181 7.10 -23.57 11.19
N GLY A 182 7.77 -24.60 10.67
CA GLY A 182 7.94 -25.89 11.34
C GLY A 182 9.23 -26.03 12.15
N VAL A 183 10.06 -25.01 12.25
CA VAL A 183 11.32 -25.12 13.02
C VAL A 183 11.04 -25.23 14.52
N LYS A 184 11.93 -25.89 15.23
CA LYS A 184 11.86 -25.95 16.69
C LYS A 184 12.09 -24.56 17.28
N THR A 185 11.24 -24.16 18.22
CA THR A 185 11.33 -22.88 18.94
C THR A 185 11.53 -23.06 20.42
N GLY A 186 11.98 -22.01 21.08
CA GLY A 186 12.20 -21.96 22.53
C GLY A 186 12.18 -20.52 23.04
N THR A 187 12.63 -20.34 24.27
CA THR A 187 12.76 -19.01 24.90
C THR A 187 14.20 -18.56 24.85
N ARG A 188 14.45 -17.29 24.51
CA ARG A 188 15.78 -16.66 24.55
C ARG A 188 15.68 -15.29 25.24
N GLY A 189 16.15 -15.22 26.49
CA GLY A 189 15.94 -14.03 27.33
C GLY A 189 14.47 -13.72 27.51
N PRO A 190 14.02 -12.50 27.24
CA PRO A 190 12.59 -12.11 27.37
C PRO A 190 11.71 -12.56 26.18
N PHE A 191 12.29 -13.20 25.16
CA PHE A 191 11.59 -13.55 23.92
C PHE A 191 11.16 -15.02 23.94
N SER A 192 9.90 -15.29 23.67
CA SER A 192 9.33 -16.62 23.43
C SER A 192 9.23 -16.89 21.93
N ASP A 193 9.02 -18.17 21.60
CA ASP A 193 8.82 -18.63 20.21
C ASP A 193 9.99 -18.32 19.27
N VAL A 194 11.21 -18.19 19.82
CA VAL A 194 12.45 -17.95 19.06
C VAL A 194 12.95 -19.27 18.47
N PRO A 195 13.24 -19.35 17.16
CA PRO A 195 13.88 -20.54 16.58
C PRO A 195 15.16 -20.92 17.34
N THR A 196 15.30 -22.21 17.71
CA THR A 196 16.50 -22.70 18.44
C THR A 196 17.76 -22.61 17.59
N GLU A 197 17.60 -22.71 16.26
CA GLU A 197 18.64 -22.41 15.28
C GLU A 197 18.21 -21.15 14.51
N PRO A 198 19.05 -20.10 14.43
CA PRO A 198 18.70 -18.85 13.77
C PRO A 198 18.27 -19.06 12.31
N VAL A 199 17.08 -18.64 11.96
CA VAL A 199 16.60 -18.61 10.57
C VAL A 199 16.98 -17.24 9.98
N VAL A 200 18.17 -17.20 9.39
CA VAL A 200 18.78 -15.96 8.89
C VAL A 200 18.23 -15.59 7.51
N ILE A 201 17.87 -14.33 7.34
CA ILE A 201 17.64 -13.67 6.06
C ILE A 201 19.02 -13.21 5.54
N ARG A 202 19.53 -13.90 4.54
CA ARG A 202 20.87 -13.64 4.00
C ARG A 202 20.88 -12.34 3.21
N LYS A 203 19.87 -12.15 2.39
CA LYS A 203 19.76 -10.99 1.50
C LYS A 203 18.32 -10.75 1.11
N VAL A 204 17.95 -9.47 0.94
CA VAL A 204 16.69 -9.07 0.34
C VAL A 204 16.97 -8.07 -0.78
N VAL A 205 16.42 -8.29 -1.97
CA VAL A 205 16.65 -7.44 -3.14
C VAL A 205 15.37 -7.25 -3.96
N ARG A 206 15.23 -6.11 -4.60
CA ARG A 206 14.18 -5.91 -5.62
C ARG A 206 14.46 -6.78 -6.85
N LEU A 207 13.40 -7.35 -7.39
CA LEU A 207 13.43 -7.95 -8.72
C LEU A 207 13.07 -6.87 -9.77
N LYS A 208 13.68 -7.02 -10.93
CA LYS A 208 13.40 -6.14 -12.11
C LYS A 208 12.18 -6.62 -12.85
#